data_da35d265a67aab8ac597966e8c9d57bd
#
_entry.id   da35d265a67aab8ac597966e8c9d57bd
#
_cell.length_a   1.000
_cell.length_b   1.000
_cell.length_c   1.000
_cell.angle_alpha   90.00
_cell.angle_beta   90.00
_cell.angle_gamma   90.00
#
_symmetry.space_group_name_H-M   'P 1'
#
loop_
_entity.id
_entity.type
_entity.pdbx_description
1 polymer ?
#
loop_
_entity_poly.entity_id
_entity_poly.type
_entity_poly.pdbx_seq_one_letter_code
_entity_poly.pdbx_strand_id
1 'polypeptide(L)'
;MQPKTIITYAMAEKNLNRIKVMLAEKGKTNKWLAEKLGRDQATISKWCTNACQPPLEALIQIAQCLEVDIKELIRVPEHNPYKEL
;
A
#
# COMPACT_ATOMS: atom_id res chain seq x y z
N MET A 1 -29.93 -5.30 3.05
CA MET A 1 -28.55 -5.02 2.61
C MET A 1 -27.95 -6.20 1.90
N GLN A 2 -27.41 -5.98 0.74
CA GLN A 2 -26.82 -7.06 -0.03
C GLN A 2 -25.36 -7.25 0.37
N PRO A 3 -24.95 -8.50 0.55
CA PRO A 3 -23.53 -8.79 0.75
C PRO A 3 -22.67 -8.22 -0.38
N LYS A 4 -23.24 -8.22 -1.58
CA LYS A 4 -22.56 -7.68 -2.75
C LYS A 4 -22.17 -6.21 -2.56
N THR A 5 -23.03 -5.43 -1.92
CA THR A 5 -22.74 -4.02 -1.67
C THR A 5 -21.56 -3.87 -0.73
N ILE A 6 -21.48 -4.73 0.29
CA ILE A 6 -20.37 -4.70 1.23
C ILE A 6 -19.07 -5.04 0.51
N ILE A 7 -19.09 -6.06 -0.33
CA ILE A 7 -17.90 -6.47 -1.09
C ILE A 7 -17.48 -5.36 -2.04
N THR A 8 -18.46 -4.73 -2.72
CA THR A 8 -18.14 -3.65 -3.64
C THR A 8 -17.48 -2.49 -2.91
N TYR A 9 -17.99 -2.15 -1.72
CA TYR A 9 -17.38 -1.09 -0.95
C TYR A 9 -15.93 -1.41 -0.59
N ALA A 10 -15.67 -2.63 -0.13
CA ALA A 10 -14.32 -3.04 0.24
C ALA A 10 -13.37 -2.99 -0.95
N MET A 11 -13.85 -3.42 -2.12
CA MET A 11 -13.02 -3.43 -3.32
C MET A 11 -12.80 -2.03 -3.87
N ALA A 12 -13.73 -1.10 -3.62
CA ALA A 12 -13.56 0.28 -4.05
C ALA A 12 -12.60 1.03 -3.15
N GLU A 13 -12.37 0.53 -1.94
CA GLU A 13 -11.44 1.14 -1.01
C GLU A 13 -10.03 0.70 -1.36
N LYS A 14 -9.37 1.49 -2.20
CA LYS A 14 -8.06 1.15 -2.74
C LYS A 14 -6.90 1.78 -1.99
N ASN A 15 -7.17 2.64 -1.05
CA ASN A 15 -6.12 3.36 -0.32
C ASN A 15 -5.62 2.48 0.81
N LEU A 16 -5.00 1.36 0.45
CA LEU A 16 -4.62 0.32 1.40
C LEU A 16 -3.18 0.39 1.87
N ASN A 17 -2.32 1.10 1.13
CA ASN A 17 -0.95 1.23 1.58
C ASN A 17 -0.61 2.69 1.84
N ARG A 18 0.39 2.89 2.69
CA ARG A 18 0.89 4.20 3.06
C ARG A 18 2.32 4.41 2.59
N ILE A 19 2.67 3.78 1.48
CA ILE A 19 4.05 3.86 0.97
C ILE A 19 4.43 5.31 0.70
N LYS A 20 3.55 6.05 0.03
CA LYS A 20 3.82 7.45 -0.31
C LYS A 20 4.07 8.27 0.96
N VAL A 21 3.26 8.08 1.98
CA VAL A 21 3.40 8.80 3.24
C VAL A 21 4.73 8.48 3.89
N MET A 22 5.09 7.20 3.93
CA MET A 22 6.32 6.79 4.58
C MET A 22 7.54 7.25 3.82
N LEU A 23 7.49 7.25 2.48
CA LEU A 23 8.59 7.83 1.69
C LEU A 23 8.77 9.29 2.05
N ALA A 24 7.67 10.04 2.13
CA ALA A 24 7.74 11.46 2.45
C ALA A 24 8.32 11.67 3.85
N GLU A 25 7.87 10.88 4.82
CA GLU A 25 8.37 11.00 6.19
C GLU A 25 9.86 10.70 6.28
N LYS A 26 10.34 9.78 5.44
CA LYS A 26 11.76 9.42 5.45
C LYS A 26 12.58 10.28 4.48
N GLY A 27 11.94 11.23 3.80
CA GLY A 27 12.64 12.11 2.86
C GLY A 27 13.16 11.36 1.64
N LYS A 28 12.45 10.32 1.21
CA LYS A 28 12.86 9.51 0.07
C LYS A 28 11.90 9.68 -1.09
N THR A 29 12.37 9.34 -2.29
CA THR A 29 11.60 9.51 -3.51
C THR A 29 11.21 8.16 -4.10
N ASN A 30 10.26 8.18 -5.04
CA ASN A 30 9.91 6.97 -5.79
C ASN A 30 11.12 6.43 -6.52
N LYS A 31 11.94 7.32 -7.07
CA LYS A 31 13.15 6.91 -7.78
C LYS A 31 14.11 6.16 -6.87
N TRP A 32 14.29 6.69 -5.67
CA TRP A 32 15.15 6.04 -4.68
C TRP A 32 14.65 4.63 -4.38
N LEU A 33 13.35 4.49 -4.17
CA LEU A 33 12.79 3.18 -3.84
C LEU A 33 12.90 2.22 -5.02
N ALA A 34 12.64 2.73 -6.23
CA ALA A 34 12.75 1.90 -7.43
C ALA A 34 14.18 1.33 -7.56
N GLU A 35 15.16 2.17 -7.31
CA GLU A 35 16.56 1.73 -7.36
C GLU A 35 16.87 0.69 -6.29
N LYS A 36 16.35 0.89 -5.10
CA LYS A 36 16.60 -0.04 -4.01
C LYS A 36 15.98 -1.41 -4.27
N LEU A 37 14.82 -1.44 -4.89
CA LEU A 37 14.11 -2.69 -5.13
C LEU A 37 14.42 -3.31 -6.49
N GLY A 38 15.17 -2.60 -7.35
CA GLY A 38 15.44 -3.07 -8.69
C GLY A 38 14.19 -3.13 -9.55
N ARG A 39 13.28 -2.18 -9.34
CA ARG A 39 12.04 -2.09 -10.12
C ARG A 39 11.97 -0.73 -10.81
N ASP A 40 11.12 -0.63 -11.84
CA ASP A 40 11.00 0.64 -12.54
C ASP A 40 10.13 1.61 -11.75
N GLN A 41 10.29 2.90 -12.07
CA GLN A 41 9.57 3.94 -11.35
C GLN A 41 8.07 3.89 -11.60
N ALA A 42 7.65 3.43 -12.77
CA ALA A 42 6.24 3.35 -13.09
C ALA A 42 5.54 2.37 -12.13
N THR A 43 6.17 1.24 -11.85
CA THR A 43 5.63 0.26 -10.91
C THR A 43 5.52 0.87 -9.51
N ILE A 44 6.58 1.52 -9.05
CA ILE A 44 6.58 2.15 -7.73
C ILE A 44 5.49 3.22 -7.65
N SER A 45 5.36 4.02 -8.71
CA SER A 45 4.34 5.07 -8.74
C SER A 45 2.93 4.50 -8.60
N LYS A 46 2.66 3.37 -9.26
CA LYS A 46 1.35 2.73 -9.17
C LYS A 46 1.08 2.24 -7.75
N TRP A 47 2.11 1.74 -7.07
CA TRP A 47 1.95 1.33 -5.68
C TRP A 47 1.69 2.54 -4.78
N CYS A 48 2.45 3.61 -4.98
CA CYS A 48 2.33 4.81 -4.15
C CYS A 48 0.98 5.48 -4.28
N THR A 49 0.36 5.41 -5.46
CA THR A 49 -0.96 6.00 -5.67
C THR A 49 -2.09 5.02 -5.36
N ASN A 50 -1.75 3.81 -4.93
CA ASN A 50 -2.73 2.74 -4.69
C ASN A 50 -3.49 2.34 -5.94
N ALA A 51 -2.95 2.62 -7.12
CA ALA A 51 -3.52 2.13 -8.36
C ALA A 51 -3.47 0.61 -8.41
N CYS A 52 -2.39 0.04 -7.88
CA CYS A 52 -2.31 -1.38 -7.62
C CYS A 52 -1.45 -1.56 -6.37
N GLN A 53 -1.47 -2.76 -5.82
CA GLN A 53 -0.77 -3.01 -4.58
C GLN A 53 0.49 -3.83 -4.82
N PRO A 54 1.56 -3.60 -4.05
CA PRO A 54 2.75 -4.41 -4.17
C PRO A 54 2.48 -5.83 -3.67
N PRO A 55 3.17 -6.82 -4.23
CA PRO A 55 3.10 -8.16 -3.65
C PRO A 55 3.69 -8.15 -2.25
N LEU A 56 3.33 -9.16 -1.47
CA LEU A 56 3.75 -9.22 -0.07
C LEU A 56 5.27 -9.12 0.07
N GLU A 57 6.00 -9.81 -0.79
CA GLU A 57 7.46 -9.77 -0.74
C GLU A 57 7.99 -8.35 -0.92
N ALA A 58 7.40 -7.60 -1.85
CA ALA A 58 7.82 -6.23 -2.08
C ALA A 58 7.50 -5.35 -0.87
N LEU A 59 6.37 -5.59 -0.21
CA LEU A 59 6.03 -4.83 1.00
C LEU A 59 7.08 -5.05 2.08
N ILE A 60 7.51 -6.30 2.24
CA ILE A 60 8.56 -6.61 3.22
C ILE A 60 9.85 -5.88 2.86
N GLN A 61 10.22 -5.89 1.58
CA GLN A 61 11.43 -5.21 1.14
C GLN A 61 11.33 -3.71 1.36
N ILE A 62 10.17 -3.12 1.09
CA ILE A 62 9.98 -1.68 1.29
C ILE A 62 10.12 -1.34 2.79
N ALA A 63 9.52 -2.14 3.66
CA ALA A 63 9.63 -1.90 5.09
C ALA A 63 11.08 -1.96 5.53
N GLN A 64 11.84 -2.92 5.01
CA GLN A 64 13.24 -3.05 5.35
C GLN A 64 14.06 -1.87 4.84
N CYS A 65 13.80 -1.43 3.61
CA CYS A 65 14.51 -0.28 3.04
C CYS A 65 14.25 1.00 3.80
N LEU A 66 13.02 1.18 4.26
CA LEU A 66 12.63 2.39 4.98
C LEU A 66 12.88 2.26 6.48
N GLU A 67 13.27 1.07 6.94
CA GLU A 67 13.52 0.80 8.36
C GLU A 67 12.29 1.11 9.21
N VAL A 68 11.15 0.62 8.76
CA VAL A 68 9.89 0.76 9.48
C VAL A 68 9.26 -0.61 9.64
N ASP A 69 8.33 -0.70 10.59
CA ASP A 69 7.53 -1.90 10.75
C ASP A 69 6.58 -1.98 9.56
N ILE A 70 6.35 -3.20 9.06
CA ILE A 70 5.49 -3.38 7.89
C ILE A 70 4.08 -2.83 8.12
N LYS A 71 3.62 -2.85 9.36
CA LYS A 71 2.30 -2.31 9.68
C LYS A 71 2.21 -0.81 9.40
N GLU A 72 3.35 -0.11 9.36
CA GLU A 72 3.36 1.30 9.00
C GLU A 72 3.05 1.55 7.54
N LEU A 73 3.16 0.50 6.72
CA LEU A 73 2.88 0.61 5.29
C LEU A 73 1.46 0.24 4.93
N ILE A 74 0.69 -0.23 5.89
CA ILE A 74 -0.64 -0.75 5.62
C ILE A 74 -1.68 0.15 6.27
N ARG A 75 -2.69 0.48 5.49
CA ARG A 75 -3.81 1.24 5.96
C ARG A 75 -5.03 0.34 6.03
N VAL A 76 -5.62 0.27 7.21
CA VAL A 76 -6.83 -0.52 7.39
C VAL A 76 -8.02 0.41 7.21
N PRO A 77 -8.96 0.08 6.32
CA PRO A 77 -10.15 0.92 6.15
C PRO A 77 -10.91 1.05 7.47
N GLU A 78 -11.48 2.23 7.71
CA GLU A 78 -12.24 2.47 8.92
C GLU A 78 -13.45 1.55 8.99
N HIS A 79 -14.11 1.37 7.86
CA HIS A 79 -15.25 0.47 7.78
C HIS A 79 -14.75 -0.94 7.52
N ASN A 80 -15.18 -1.87 8.35
CA ASN A 80 -14.81 -3.26 8.19
C ASN A 80 -16.02 -4.04 7.65
N PRO A 81 -16.10 -4.23 6.32
CA PRO A 81 -17.26 -4.91 5.74
C PRO A 81 -17.35 -6.39 6.10
N TYR A 82 -16.26 -6.95 6.61
CA TYR A 82 -16.21 -8.38 6.91
C TYR A 82 -16.59 -8.70 8.34
N LYS A 83 -16.69 -7.69 9.18
CA LYS A 83 -16.92 -7.91 10.60
C LYS A 83 -18.28 -8.57 10.87
N GLU A 84 -19.26 -8.25 10.03
CA GLU A 84 -20.62 -8.74 10.21
C GLU A 84 -20.98 -9.90 9.29
N LEU A 85 -20.01 -10.43 8.58
CA LEU A 85 -20.23 -11.62 7.78
C LEU A 85 -20.09 -12.88 8.62
#